data_2f6e03bb979c076957c6250b21763f22
#
_entry.id   2f6e03bb979c076957c6250b21763f22
#
_cell.length_a   1.000
_cell.length_b   1.000
_cell.length_c   1.000
_cell.angle_alpha   90.00
_cell.angle_beta   90.00
_cell.angle_gamma   90.00
#
_symmetry.space_group_name_H-M   'P 1'
#
loop_
_entity.id
_entity.type
_entity.pdbx_description
1 polymer ?
#
loop_
_entity_poly.entity_id
_entity_poly.type
_entity_poly.pdbx_seq_one_letter_code
_entity_poly.pdbx_strand_id
1 'polypeptide(L)'
;MNTRMKWNSKHKERVCEQKDPVPNPRLEKLIDFLNGGTALDLACGLGGNSLFLARMNYQVQAIDISDVAINYIQELATNNKLKIHPRVYDLTKWNDLNWQNSSFNLVVITYYLDRSLFHIVKNMIKENGYFFMETFYQSPQTENLRVSNQYKLHPQELLVEFRDWTVHFFEENEQEGRQTIFCQKC
;
A
#
# COMPACT_ATOMS: atom_id res chain seq x y z
N MET A 1 10.00 13.93 -17.71
CA MET A 1 10.30 14.04 -16.27
C MET A 1 10.36 12.62 -15.70
N ASN A 2 11.45 12.25 -15.03
CA ASN A 2 11.62 10.92 -14.41
C ASN A 2 10.54 10.70 -13.34
N THR A 3 10.03 9.46 -13.20
CA THR A 3 8.99 9.06 -12.24
C THR A 3 9.32 9.50 -10.80
N ARG A 4 10.56 9.30 -10.36
CA ARG A 4 11.04 9.75 -9.04
C ARG A 4 10.90 11.28 -8.87
N MET A 5 11.35 12.06 -9.83
CA MET A 5 11.25 13.53 -9.77
C MET A 5 9.79 14.00 -9.71
N LYS A 6 8.90 13.33 -10.46
CA LYS A 6 7.46 13.62 -10.44
C LYS A 6 6.87 13.39 -9.05
N TRP A 7 7.18 12.27 -8.40
CA TRP A 7 6.67 11.94 -7.07
C TRP A 7 7.31 12.80 -5.98
N ASN A 8 8.62 13.10 -6.10
CA ASN A 8 9.27 14.05 -5.20
C ASN A 8 8.59 15.41 -5.18
N SER A 9 8.25 15.96 -6.36
CA SER A 9 7.53 17.25 -6.43
C SER A 9 6.18 17.18 -5.73
N LYS A 10 5.39 16.14 -6.03
CA LYS A 10 4.06 15.96 -5.39
C LYS A 10 4.14 15.79 -3.87
N HIS A 11 5.08 15.00 -3.37
CA HIS A 11 5.23 14.79 -1.94
C HIS A 11 5.76 16.05 -1.25
N LYS A 12 6.66 16.80 -1.89
CA LYS A 12 7.13 18.09 -1.36
C LYS A 12 5.99 19.08 -1.19
N GLU A 13 5.10 19.19 -2.18
CA GLU A 13 3.89 20.02 -2.10
C GLU A 13 3.01 19.61 -0.89
N ARG A 14 2.74 18.30 -0.73
CA ARG A 14 1.93 17.78 0.38
C ARG A 14 2.57 18.00 1.75
N VAL A 15 3.88 17.85 1.88
CA VAL A 15 4.61 18.14 3.13
C VAL A 15 4.50 19.63 3.48
N CYS A 16 4.56 20.52 2.48
CA CYS A 16 4.39 21.96 2.69
C CYS A 16 2.98 22.33 3.17
N GLU A 17 1.96 21.52 2.90
CA GLU A 17 0.59 21.72 3.41
C GLU A 17 0.46 21.45 4.90
N GLN A 18 1.48 20.93 5.57
CA GLN A 18 1.55 20.64 7.02
C GLN A 18 0.39 19.78 7.53
N LYS A 19 -0.14 18.90 6.69
CA LYS A 19 -1.17 17.92 7.09
C LYS A 19 -0.51 16.64 7.53
N ASP A 20 -0.89 16.16 8.69
CA ASP A 20 -0.43 14.84 9.15
C ASP A 20 -0.88 13.74 8.18
N PRO A 21 0.01 12.79 7.86
CA PRO A 21 -0.37 11.65 7.04
C PRO A 21 -1.42 10.81 7.76
N VAL A 22 -2.54 10.58 7.09
CA VAL A 22 -3.61 9.72 7.61
C VAL A 22 -3.62 8.37 6.91
N PRO A 23 -3.95 7.28 7.61
CA PRO A 23 -4.09 5.97 7.01
C PRO A 23 -5.30 5.91 6.08
N ASN A 24 -5.34 4.85 5.27
CA ASN A 24 -6.53 4.54 4.50
C ASN A 24 -7.69 4.22 5.46
N PRO A 25 -8.87 4.89 5.31
CA PRO A 25 -9.97 4.72 6.27
C PRO A 25 -10.59 3.32 6.26
N ARG A 26 -10.45 2.56 5.16
CA ARG A 26 -10.90 1.16 5.12
C ARG A 26 -9.92 0.25 5.86
N LEU A 27 -8.62 0.54 5.79
CA LEU A 27 -7.61 -0.19 6.58
C LEU A 27 -7.82 0.03 8.08
N GLU A 28 -8.14 1.26 8.50
CA GLU A 28 -8.45 1.56 9.91
C GLU A 28 -9.63 0.75 10.45
N LYS A 29 -10.66 0.51 9.63
CA LYS A 29 -11.84 -0.28 10.02
C LYS A 29 -11.54 -1.77 10.23
N LEU A 30 -10.38 -2.24 9.80
CA LEU A 30 -9.97 -3.65 9.92
C LEU A 30 -9.11 -3.91 11.16
N ILE A 31 -9.12 -2.99 12.13
CA ILE A 31 -8.28 -3.03 13.34
C ILE A 31 -8.38 -4.35 14.11
N ASP A 32 -9.54 -5.00 14.13
CA ASP A 32 -9.78 -6.28 14.81
C ASP A 32 -8.97 -7.45 14.21
N PHE A 33 -8.49 -7.32 12.98
CA PHE A 33 -7.63 -8.29 12.31
C PHE A 33 -6.13 -7.98 12.49
N LEU A 34 -5.79 -6.80 13.00
CA LEU A 34 -4.41 -6.29 13.05
C LEU A 34 -3.75 -6.67 14.39
N ASN A 35 -3.07 -7.79 14.41
CA ASN A 35 -2.47 -8.38 15.61
C ASN A 35 -0.95 -8.10 15.77
N GLY A 36 -0.40 -7.17 15.01
CA GLY A 36 1.03 -6.87 15.00
C GLY A 36 1.86 -7.88 14.20
N GLY A 37 3.17 -7.82 14.37
CA GLY A 37 4.13 -8.65 13.63
C GLY A 37 4.93 -7.84 12.61
N THR A 38 5.12 -8.36 11.40
CA THR A 38 5.86 -7.70 10.31
C THR A 38 4.89 -7.23 9.23
N ALA A 39 5.00 -5.98 8.80
CA ALA A 39 4.21 -5.41 7.69
C ALA A 39 5.09 -4.82 6.60
N LEU A 40 4.58 -4.85 5.38
CA LEU A 40 5.17 -4.22 4.21
C LEU A 40 4.16 -3.24 3.60
N ASP A 41 4.53 -1.97 3.52
CA ASP A 41 3.74 -0.90 2.91
C ASP A 41 4.41 -0.48 1.60
N LEU A 42 3.83 -0.89 0.47
CA LEU A 42 4.35 -0.67 -0.88
C LEU A 42 3.76 0.58 -1.50
N ALA A 43 4.61 1.43 -2.08
CA ALA A 43 4.26 2.77 -2.55
C ALA A 43 3.63 3.60 -1.41
N CYS A 44 4.31 3.61 -0.27
CA CYS A 44 3.78 4.11 1.01
C CYS A 44 3.53 5.63 1.06
N GLY A 45 4.00 6.38 0.06
CA GLY A 45 3.87 7.84 0.03
C GLY A 45 4.42 8.49 1.30
N LEU A 46 3.66 9.38 1.94
CA LEU A 46 4.04 10.03 3.20
C LEU A 46 3.82 9.17 4.45
N GLY A 47 3.47 7.90 4.28
CA GLY A 47 3.49 6.91 5.35
C GLY A 47 2.27 6.85 6.27
N GLY A 48 1.10 7.33 5.85
CA GLY A 48 -0.11 7.26 6.67
C GLY A 48 -0.41 5.86 7.16
N ASN A 49 -0.41 4.87 6.25
CA ASN A 49 -0.59 3.46 6.62
C ASN A 49 0.57 2.95 7.47
N SER A 50 1.81 3.26 7.10
CA SER A 50 3.01 2.83 7.84
C SER A 50 2.99 3.29 9.29
N LEU A 51 2.65 4.56 9.54
CA LEU A 51 2.54 5.14 10.89
C LEU A 51 1.43 4.48 11.71
N PHE A 52 0.27 4.26 11.08
CA PHE A 52 -0.85 3.57 11.70
C PHE A 52 -0.47 2.13 12.11
N LEU A 53 0.09 1.35 11.18
CA LEU A 53 0.48 -0.03 11.44
C LEU A 53 1.58 -0.13 12.51
N ALA A 54 2.53 0.80 12.53
CA ALA A 54 3.56 0.80 13.58
C ALA A 54 2.97 1.06 14.98
N ARG A 55 1.91 1.90 15.08
CA ARG A 55 1.14 2.09 16.33
C ARG A 55 0.33 0.84 16.71
N MET A 56 0.00 -0.02 15.74
CA MET A 56 -0.64 -1.32 15.92
C MET A 56 0.37 -2.45 16.17
N ASN A 57 1.57 -2.13 16.68
CA ASN A 57 2.65 -3.06 17.02
C ASN A 57 3.26 -3.84 15.84
N TYR A 58 3.15 -3.32 14.61
CA TYR A 58 3.90 -3.88 13.50
C TYR A 58 5.32 -3.30 13.43
N GLN A 59 6.28 -4.15 13.00
CA GLN A 59 7.54 -3.70 12.42
C GLN A 59 7.30 -3.48 10.94
N VAL A 60 7.31 -2.22 10.50
CA VAL A 60 6.90 -1.85 9.15
C VAL A 60 8.10 -1.63 8.26
N GLN A 61 8.15 -2.30 7.12
CA GLN A 61 8.98 -1.93 5.98
C GLN A 61 8.17 -1.00 5.08
N ALA A 62 8.61 0.25 4.92
CA ALA A 62 7.91 1.25 4.12
C ALA A 62 8.71 1.56 2.86
N ILE A 63 8.13 1.38 1.69
CA ILE A 63 8.83 1.51 0.41
C ILE A 63 8.13 2.51 -0.50
N ASP A 64 8.90 3.46 -0.99
CA ASP A 64 8.47 4.39 -2.03
C ASP A 64 9.64 4.77 -2.96
N ILE A 65 9.33 5.21 -4.18
CA ILE A 65 10.33 5.71 -5.12
C ILE A 65 10.85 7.09 -4.73
N SER A 66 10.07 7.84 -3.95
CA SER A 66 10.36 9.22 -3.54
C SER A 66 11.26 9.27 -2.32
N ASP A 67 12.44 9.82 -2.48
CA ASP A 67 13.32 10.12 -1.35
C ASP A 67 12.75 11.22 -0.42
N VAL A 68 11.96 12.15 -0.94
CA VAL A 68 11.24 13.14 -0.12
C VAL A 68 10.27 12.46 0.84
N ALA A 69 9.47 11.51 0.34
CA ALA A 69 8.53 10.75 1.15
C ALA A 69 9.25 9.90 2.22
N ILE A 70 10.28 9.20 1.81
CA ILE A 70 11.04 8.31 2.70
C ILE A 70 11.75 9.09 3.81
N ASN A 71 12.39 10.22 3.49
CA ASN A 71 13.01 11.08 4.49
C ASN A 71 11.98 11.62 5.50
N TYR A 72 10.81 12.01 5.03
CA TYR A 72 9.71 12.48 5.87
C TYR A 72 9.24 11.39 6.85
N ILE A 73 9.04 10.16 6.36
CA ILE A 73 8.69 9.02 7.22
C ILE A 73 9.78 8.71 8.22
N GLN A 74 11.05 8.76 7.81
CA GLN A 74 12.21 8.52 8.70
C GLN A 74 12.22 9.51 9.86
N GLU A 75 11.96 10.78 9.60
CA GLU A 75 11.86 11.81 10.62
C GLU A 75 10.72 11.54 11.59
N LEU A 76 9.50 11.27 11.06
CA LEU A 76 8.34 10.96 11.89
C LEU A 76 8.53 9.68 12.72
N ALA A 77 9.11 8.65 12.14
CA ALA A 77 9.37 7.39 12.84
C ALA A 77 10.37 7.58 14.01
N THR A 78 11.41 8.36 13.78
CA THR A 78 12.43 8.69 14.80
C THR A 78 11.81 9.50 15.94
N ASN A 79 11.11 10.59 15.61
CA ASN A 79 10.50 11.47 16.59
C ASN A 79 9.46 10.78 17.47
N ASN A 80 8.71 9.84 16.90
CA ASN A 80 7.65 9.09 17.60
C ASN A 80 8.12 7.71 18.12
N LYS A 81 9.39 7.36 17.94
CA LYS A 81 9.97 6.06 18.36
C LYS A 81 9.21 4.85 17.77
N LEU A 82 8.76 4.97 16.52
CA LEU A 82 8.03 3.92 15.82
C LEU A 82 8.97 2.96 15.09
N LYS A 83 8.60 1.69 15.05
CA LYS A 83 9.36 0.63 14.37
C LYS A 83 9.05 0.63 12.86
N ILE A 84 9.52 1.65 12.16
CA ILE A 84 9.38 1.78 10.70
C ILE A 84 10.77 1.80 10.10
N HIS A 85 10.98 1.02 9.05
CA HIS A 85 12.20 0.95 8.24
C HIS A 85 11.89 1.47 6.83
N PRO A 86 11.95 2.79 6.61
CA PRO A 86 11.66 3.37 5.31
C PRO A 86 12.83 3.19 4.35
N ARG A 87 12.52 2.86 3.11
CA ARG A 87 13.52 2.61 2.07
C ARG A 87 13.09 3.17 0.72
N VAL A 88 13.98 3.95 0.09
CA VAL A 88 13.77 4.39 -1.29
C VAL A 88 14.00 3.23 -2.23
N TYR A 89 12.98 2.89 -3.01
CA TYR A 89 13.09 1.84 -4.01
C TYR A 89 12.09 2.01 -5.15
N ASP A 90 12.50 1.64 -6.36
CA ASP A 90 11.67 1.62 -7.55
C ASP A 90 11.03 0.25 -7.72
N LEU A 91 9.73 0.13 -7.45
CA LEU A 91 8.99 -1.13 -7.51
C LEU A 91 8.95 -1.75 -8.92
N THR A 92 9.25 -1.00 -9.98
CA THR A 92 9.39 -1.56 -11.33
C THR A 92 10.65 -2.41 -11.50
N LYS A 93 11.59 -2.33 -10.53
CA LYS A 93 12.83 -3.11 -10.50
C LYS A 93 12.79 -4.20 -9.44
N TRP A 94 11.61 -4.75 -9.20
CA TRP A 94 11.34 -5.68 -8.11
C TRP A 94 12.31 -6.88 -8.03
N ASN A 95 12.74 -7.40 -9.17
CA ASN A 95 13.64 -8.55 -9.25
C ASN A 95 15.02 -8.34 -8.58
N ASP A 96 15.39 -7.08 -8.32
CA ASP A 96 16.65 -6.74 -7.66
C ASP A 96 16.55 -6.80 -6.12
N LEU A 97 15.35 -7.01 -5.56
CA LEU A 97 15.10 -7.13 -4.13
C LEU A 97 15.10 -8.60 -3.71
N ASN A 98 16.14 -9.01 -2.98
CA ASN A 98 16.22 -10.34 -2.36
C ASN A 98 15.32 -10.41 -1.12
N TRP A 99 13.99 -10.39 -1.32
CA TRP A 99 13.05 -10.60 -0.24
C TRP A 99 12.82 -12.08 -0.01
N GLN A 100 12.83 -12.48 1.25
CA GLN A 100 12.51 -13.87 1.58
C GLN A 100 11.00 -14.11 1.45
N ASN A 101 10.63 -15.27 0.93
CA ASN A 101 9.26 -15.72 0.91
C ASN A 101 8.72 -15.84 2.35
N SER A 102 7.42 -15.68 2.52
CA SER A 102 6.74 -15.83 3.82
C SER A 102 7.34 -14.96 4.93
N SER A 103 7.64 -13.68 4.64
CA SER A 103 8.29 -12.75 5.58
C SER A 103 7.32 -11.85 6.31
N PHE A 104 6.14 -11.56 5.73
CA PHE A 104 5.23 -10.55 6.25
C PHE A 104 3.91 -11.13 6.74
N ASN A 105 3.45 -10.63 7.89
CA ASN A 105 2.11 -10.91 8.42
C ASN A 105 1.05 -10.06 7.69
N LEU A 106 1.43 -8.91 7.14
CA LEU A 106 0.55 -8.02 6.40
C LEU A 106 1.31 -7.32 5.27
N VAL A 107 0.74 -7.28 4.07
CA VAL A 107 1.20 -6.43 2.98
C VAL A 107 0.09 -5.46 2.61
N VAL A 108 0.44 -4.18 2.45
CA VAL A 108 -0.48 -3.09 2.10
C VAL A 108 -0.03 -2.41 0.82
N ILE A 109 -0.97 -2.17 -0.09
CA ILE A 109 -0.77 -1.36 -1.29
C ILE A 109 -1.95 -0.39 -1.42
N THR A 110 -1.68 0.92 -1.44
CA THR A 110 -2.74 1.91 -1.68
C THR A 110 -2.39 2.86 -2.82
N TYR A 111 -3.34 3.04 -3.74
CA TYR A 111 -3.26 3.98 -4.88
C TYR A 111 -2.09 3.74 -5.84
N TYR A 112 -1.60 2.51 -5.87
CA TYR A 112 -0.58 2.04 -6.80
C TYR A 112 -1.06 0.75 -7.46
N LEU A 113 -0.86 0.60 -8.76
CA LEU A 113 -1.20 -0.60 -9.51
C LEU A 113 -0.03 -1.02 -10.39
N ASP A 114 0.51 -2.17 -10.08
CA ASP A 114 1.37 -2.97 -10.95
C ASP A 114 0.97 -4.44 -10.77
N ARG A 115 0.38 -5.02 -11.80
CA ARG A 115 -0.14 -6.39 -11.75
C ARG A 115 0.96 -7.43 -11.57
N SER A 116 2.19 -7.10 -11.96
CA SER A 116 3.33 -8.00 -11.74
C SER A 116 3.64 -8.24 -10.26
N LEU A 117 3.19 -7.33 -9.38
CA LEU A 117 3.38 -7.48 -7.94
C LEU A 117 2.44 -8.50 -7.29
N PHE A 118 1.33 -8.87 -7.91
CA PHE A 118 0.36 -9.77 -7.28
C PHE A 118 0.98 -11.11 -6.90
N HIS A 119 1.68 -11.75 -7.84
CA HIS A 119 2.33 -13.04 -7.55
C HIS A 119 3.45 -12.89 -6.51
N ILE A 120 4.16 -11.77 -6.51
CA ILE A 120 5.25 -11.47 -5.57
C ILE A 120 4.68 -11.31 -4.16
N VAL A 121 3.62 -10.53 -4.02
CA VAL A 121 2.90 -10.32 -2.75
C VAL A 121 2.40 -11.65 -2.17
N LYS A 122 1.81 -12.52 -3.01
CA LYS A 122 1.36 -13.86 -2.58
C LYS A 122 2.50 -14.70 -1.99
N ASN A 123 3.70 -14.59 -2.55
CA ASN A 123 4.87 -15.32 -2.05
C ASN A 123 5.44 -14.70 -0.77
N MET A 124 5.36 -13.39 -0.61
CA MET A 124 5.92 -12.68 0.54
C MET A 124 5.09 -12.80 1.81
N ILE A 125 3.80 -13.01 1.67
CA ILE A 125 2.88 -13.14 2.80
C ILE A 125 3.02 -14.54 3.41
N LYS A 126 3.12 -14.58 4.76
CA LYS A 126 3.12 -15.82 5.54
C LYS A 126 1.78 -16.54 5.41
N GLU A 127 1.76 -17.85 5.68
CA GLU A 127 0.51 -18.57 5.91
C GLU A 127 -0.29 -17.88 7.02
N ASN A 128 -1.60 -17.74 6.83
CA ASN A 128 -2.52 -16.96 7.66
C ASN A 128 -2.22 -15.45 7.73
N GLY A 129 -1.30 -14.93 6.92
CA GLY A 129 -1.05 -13.50 6.79
C GLY A 129 -2.07 -12.81 5.89
N TYR A 130 -2.08 -11.49 5.92
CA TYR A 130 -3.12 -10.69 5.27
C TYR A 130 -2.56 -9.84 4.13
N PHE A 131 -3.42 -9.58 3.16
CA PHE A 131 -3.20 -8.60 2.10
C PHE A 131 -4.31 -7.55 2.11
N PHE A 132 -3.92 -6.29 2.08
CA PHE A 132 -4.82 -5.16 1.89
C PHE A 132 -4.42 -4.39 0.64
N MET A 133 -5.36 -4.17 -0.25
CA MET A 133 -5.17 -3.31 -1.40
C MET A 133 -6.38 -2.44 -1.66
N GLU A 134 -6.13 -1.15 -1.94
CA GLU A 134 -7.12 -0.23 -2.48
C GLU A 134 -6.50 0.59 -3.60
N THR A 135 -7.15 0.60 -4.77
CA THR A 135 -6.75 1.48 -5.87
C THR A 135 -7.93 1.80 -6.79
N PHE A 136 -7.67 2.58 -7.81
CA PHE A 136 -8.68 2.95 -8.81
C PHE A 136 -9.15 1.74 -9.62
N TYR A 137 -10.43 1.70 -9.98
CA TYR A 137 -10.96 0.72 -10.92
C TYR A 137 -11.80 1.39 -12.01
N GLN A 138 -12.06 0.65 -13.08
CA GLN A 138 -12.85 1.11 -14.22
C GLN A 138 -14.33 1.05 -13.85
N SER A 139 -14.98 2.20 -13.74
CA SER A 139 -16.42 2.35 -13.57
C SER A 139 -16.90 3.53 -14.43
N PRO A 140 -18.19 3.63 -14.75
CA PRO A 140 -18.74 4.76 -15.50
C PRO A 140 -18.42 6.12 -14.86
N GLN A 141 -18.40 6.18 -13.52
CA GLN A 141 -18.10 7.40 -12.78
C GLN A 141 -16.61 7.75 -12.82
N THR A 142 -15.72 6.79 -13.07
CA THR A 142 -14.27 7.01 -13.10
C THR A 142 -13.72 7.41 -14.46
N GLU A 143 -14.54 7.46 -15.50
CA GLU A 143 -14.10 7.88 -16.85
C GLU A 143 -13.52 9.30 -16.83
N ASN A 144 -14.05 10.19 -15.99
CA ASN A 144 -13.61 11.57 -15.85
C ASN A 144 -12.43 11.77 -14.89
N LEU A 145 -11.99 10.73 -14.18
CA LEU A 145 -10.82 10.84 -13.32
C LEU A 145 -9.55 10.95 -14.16
N ARG A 146 -8.65 11.86 -13.76
CA ARG A 146 -7.34 12.08 -14.42
C ARG A 146 -6.35 10.91 -14.23
N VAL A 147 -6.87 9.68 -14.09
CA VAL A 147 -6.09 8.44 -13.98
C VAL A 147 -6.27 7.64 -15.25
N SER A 148 -5.17 7.34 -15.94
CA SER A 148 -5.19 6.53 -17.16
C SER A 148 -5.71 5.12 -16.87
N ASN A 149 -6.46 4.53 -17.80
CA ASN A 149 -7.07 3.19 -17.66
C ASN A 149 -6.06 2.08 -17.35
N GLN A 150 -4.82 2.19 -17.82
CA GLN A 150 -3.75 1.23 -17.49
C GLN A 150 -3.46 1.15 -15.98
N TYR A 151 -3.78 2.19 -15.20
CA TYR A 151 -3.64 2.26 -13.75
C TYR A 151 -4.95 2.04 -13.00
N LYS A 152 -5.96 1.50 -13.67
CA LYS A 152 -7.25 1.13 -13.08
C LYS A 152 -7.43 -0.39 -13.16
N LEU A 153 -7.92 -0.99 -12.10
CA LEU A 153 -8.37 -2.38 -12.08
C LEU A 153 -9.61 -2.56 -12.97
N HIS A 154 -9.81 -3.74 -13.50
CA HIS A 154 -11.08 -4.15 -14.05
C HIS A 154 -12.09 -4.42 -12.92
N PRO A 155 -13.40 -4.37 -13.19
CA PRO A 155 -14.41 -4.82 -12.21
C PRO A 155 -14.07 -6.20 -11.66
N GLN A 156 -14.16 -6.35 -10.34
CA GLN A 156 -13.89 -7.60 -9.60
C GLN A 156 -12.49 -8.21 -9.78
N GLU A 157 -11.53 -7.47 -10.35
CA GLU A 157 -10.20 -8.01 -10.66
C GLU A 157 -9.50 -8.57 -9.42
N LEU A 158 -9.57 -7.87 -8.27
CA LEU A 158 -8.95 -8.34 -7.04
C LEU A 158 -9.61 -9.61 -6.49
N LEU A 159 -10.93 -9.77 -6.63
CA LEU A 159 -11.61 -11.02 -6.26
C LEU A 159 -11.14 -12.20 -7.11
N VAL A 160 -10.98 -11.98 -8.40
CA VAL A 160 -10.52 -13.04 -9.32
C VAL A 160 -9.07 -13.39 -9.02
N GLU A 161 -8.23 -12.38 -8.80
CA GLU A 161 -6.80 -12.58 -8.53
C GLU A 161 -6.54 -13.34 -7.22
N PHE A 162 -7.30 -13.04 -6.16
CA PHE A 162 -7.15 -13.64 -4.83
C PHE A 162 -8.25 -14.66 -4.49
N ARG A 163 -8.87 -15.29 -5.49
CA ARG A 163 -9.96 -16.25 -5.31
C ARG A 163 -9.64 -17.45 -4.43
N ASP A 164 -8.36 -17.83 -4.35
CA ASP A 164 -7.88 -18.96 -3.55
C ASP A 164 -7.56 -18.56 -2.10
N TRP A 165 -7.81 -17.30 -1.73
CA TRP A 165 -7.62 -16.75 -0.40
C TRP A 165 -8.96 -16.51 0.30
N THR A 166 -8.97 -16.49 1.63
CA THR A 166 -10.17 -16.11 2.38
C THR A 166 -10.38 -14.60 2.30
N VAL A 167 -11.43 -14.17 1.62
CA VAL A 167 -11.78 -12.74 1.50
C VAL A 167 -12.60 -12.32 2.71
N HIS A 168 -12.07 -11.41 3.52
CA HIS A 168 -12.76 -10.83 4.69
C HIS A 168 -13.52 -9.55 4.35
N PHE A 169 -13.01 -8.78 3.39
CA PHE A 169 -13.65 -7.56 2.93
C PHE A 169 -13.38 -7.34 1.44
N PHE A 170 -14.41 -6.97 0.71
CA PHE A 170 -14.32 -6.50 -0.67
C PHE A 170 -15.34 -5.39 -0.92
N GLU A 171 -14.93 -4.34 -1.60
CA GLU A 171 -15.79 -3.24 -2.00
C GLU A 171 -15.39 -2.68 -3.36
N GLU A 172 -16.38 -2.40 -4.18
CA GLU A 172 -16.28 -1.51 -5.33
C GLU A 172 -17.13 -0.27 -5.04
N ASN A 173 -16.47 0.82 -4.67
CA ASN A 173 -17.14 2.09 -4.42
C ASN A 173 -17.14 2.91 -5.71
N GLU A 174 -18.27 2.94 -6.40
CA GLU A 174 -18.42 3.66 -7.67
C GLU A 174 -18.24 5.16 -7.51
N GLN A 175 -18.73 5.75 -6.42
CA GLN A 175 -18.65 7.19 -6.19
C GLN A 175 -17.21 7.67 -6.03
N GLU A 176 -16.39 6.88 -5.37
CA GLU A 176 -14.97 7.16 -5.16
C GLU A 176 -14.08 6.59 -6.29
N GLY A 177 -14.63 5.68 -7.10
CA GLY A 177 -13.89 4.96 -8.12
C GLY A 177 -12.80 4.06 -7.55
N ARG A 178 -13.09 3.40 -6.42
CA ARG A 178 -12.14 2.55 -5.68
C ARG A 178 -12.60 1.09 -5.66
N GLN A 179 -11.64 0.19 -5.86
CA GLN A 179 -11.79 -1.22 -5.55
C GLN A 179 -10.87 -1.56 -4.40
N THR A 180 -11.40 -2.21 -3.37
CA THR A 180 -10.69 -2.55 -2.14
C THR A 180 -10.84 -4.03 -1.85
N ILE A 181 -9.75 -4.68 -1.46
CA ILE A 181 -9.78 -6.06 -0.94
C ILE A 181 -8.98 -6.14 0.36
N PHE A 182 -9.48 -6.95 1.30
CA PHE A 182 -8.75 -7.47 2.43
C PHE A 182 -8.95 -8.98 2.51
N CYS A 183 -7.88 -9.72 2.34
CA CYS A 183 -7.93 -11.17 2.28
C CYS A 183 -6.78 -11.82 3.04
N GLN A 184 -6.96 -13.08 3.42
CA GLN A 184 -6.03 -13.89 4.19
C GLN A 184 -5.54 -15.06 3.36
N LYS A 185 -4.24 -15.28 3.38
CA LYS A 185 -3.61 -16.45 2.79
C LYS A 185 -3.96 -17.70 3.57
N CYS A 186 -4.44 -18.74 2.86
CA CYS A 186 -4.78 -20.05 3.42
C CYS A 186 -3.56 -20.96 3.46
#